data_cc745526e19bdd6d0e226875a8c737a0
#
_entry.id   cc745526e19bdd6d0e226875a8c737a0
#
_cell.length_a   1.000
_cell.length_b   1.000
_cell.length_c   1.000
_cell.angle_alpha   90.00
_cell.angle_beta   90.00
_cell.angle_gamma   90.00
#
_symmetry.space_group_name_H-M   'P 1'
#
loop_
_entity.id
_entity.type
_entity.pdbx_description
1 polymer ?
#
loop_
_entity_poly.entity_id
_entity_poly.type
_entity_poly.pdbx_seq_one_letter_code
_entity_poly.pdbx_strand_id
1 'polypeptide(L)'
;MERFIEKQSDERFDVVIIGGGITGAAVAYDAASRGLKVALLEKKDFSGATSAATSKLIHGGLRYLANNEFSLVRESLRERKVLEDIAPNFVYPFPMLMTHYKSSLKNSKWVMKLGLTLYDILSYDRGRTWDESKKIPLHRTVSAKEAVEMQPCLGDQVLTGASVFYDCKSIFPERLTLAFIKSAVSFGAKVSNYAKVDGFLMDSPDRVTGVRVTDVLTNAVHEVRGDVIINCGGPWADILLGLAKKGEVNETLRRSEGIHIITAKKISEGSVLASMTPKGRHFFLIPWRGHTLIGTTDKEYVGSPDEYHVTKEIILELIEEVNSVFGQGFIKFEDVKYTYGGLRPLVEEQTEGTYESSRKYEIYDNAVDGLEGLITVEGGKYTTSRNLAEKVLDLVWKKTEKPMGQVITDRRYLYGCEIRDIHAFIDSIKQKNPDFGPDTLEYLGRHYGTEYGKVLEIARSSREYAEVVSGDGEILAEAVFAVRNEMARSLSDIVLRRTGIATLGNPGEKILKHVAAIAARELGWDDKRTDMEYENTVRLLAVPGSEDTASRRE
;
A
#
# COMPACT_ATOMS: atom_id res chain seq x y z
N MET A 1 -9.29 13.47 12.01
CA MET A 1 -7.90 14.01 11.95
C MET A 1 -7.94 15.42 11.37
N GLU A 2 -7.06 16.32 11.81
CA GLU A 2 -6.95 17.69 11.32
C GLU A 2 -5.58 17.92 10.69
N ARG A 3 -5.52 18.72 9.62
CA ARG A 3 -4.26 19.14 9.00
C ARG A 3 -3.62 20.20 9.91
N PHE A 4 -2.48 19.88 10.51
CA PHE A 4 -1.88 20.79 11.51
C PHE A 4 -1.32 22.09 10.89
N ILE A 5 -0.93 22.07 9.59
CA ILE A 5 -0.43 23.26 8.91
C ILE A 5 -1.49 24.36 8.72
N GLU A 6 -2.78 24.05 8.85
CA GLU A 6 -3.87 25.04 8.83
C GLU A 6 -3.88 25.92 10.08
N LYS A 7 -3.20 25.47 11.16
CA LYS A 7 -3.07 26.19 12.42
C LYS A 7 -1.63 26.68 12.53
N GLN A 8 -1.38 27.99 12.33
CA GLN A 8 -0.05 28.57 12.53
C GLN A 8 0.45 28.19 13.93
N SER A 9 1.62 27.53 14.01
CA SER A 9 2.25 27.10 15.24
C SER A 9 3.75 27.25 15.12
N ASP A 10 4.37 27.92 16.08
CA ASP A 10 5.83 27.98 16.23
C ASP A 10 6.38 26.72 16.91
N GLU A 11 5.61 25.61 16.90
CA GLU A 11 5.98 24.38 17.54
C GLU A 11 7.22 23.76 16.88
N ARG A 12 8.22 23.42 17.71
CA ARG A 12 9.38 22.64 17.29
C ARG A 12 9.15 21.18 17.59
N PHE A 13 9.44 20.34 16.59
CA PHE A 13 9.30 18.89 16.68
C PHE A 13 10.64 18.22 16.98
N ASP A 14 10.61 17.04 17.60
CA ASP A 14 11.79 16.20 17.71
C ASP A 14 12.13 15.59 16.34
N VAL A 15 11.10 15.20 15.59
CA VAL A 15 11.23 14.59 14.26
C VAL A 15 10.21 15.17 13.29
N VAL A 16 10.69 15.59 12.11
CA VAL A 16 9.84 15.94 10.97
C VAL A 16 10.02 14.91 9.86
N ILE A 17 8.94 14.28 9.43
CA ILE A 17 8.93 13.20 8.45
C ILE A 17 8.33 13.71 7.14
N ILE A 18 9.04 13.51 6.03
CA ILE A 18 8.62 13.88 4.68
C ILE A 18 8.16 12.62 3.96
N GLY A 19 6.87 12.55 3.59
CA GLY A 19 6.25 11.43 2.88
C GLY A 19 5.30 10.62 3.74
N GLY A 20 4.03 10.57 3.32
CA GLY A 20 2.92 9.85 3.98
C GLY A 20 2.63 8.47 3.35
N GLY A 21 3.63 7.83 2.74
CA GLY A 21 3.59 6.42 2.36
C GLY A 21 3.79 5.51 3.57
N ILE A 22 3.78 4.18 3.35
CA ILE A 22 3.87 3.20 4.44
C ILE A 22 5.13 3.36 5.29
N THR A 23 6.27 3.76 4.70
CA THR A 23 7.53 3.97 5.44
C THR A 23 7.39 5.15 6.40
N GLY A 24 6.99 6.32 5.90
CA GLY A 24 6.82 7.50 6.76
C GLY A 24 5.70 7.33 7.80
N ALA A 25 4.61 6.64 7.45
CA ALA A 25 3.54 6.30 8.38
C ALA A 25 4.02 5.40 9.53
N ALA A 26 4.84 4.39 9.23
CA ALA A 26 5.42 3.50 10.23
C ALA A 26 6.44 4.24 11.12
N VAL A 27 7.29 5.10 10.53
CA VAL A 27 8.26 5.93 11.28
C VAL A 27 7.51 6.89 12.20
N ALA A 28 6.43 7.55 11.72
CA ALA A 28 5.64 8.46 12.54
C ALA A 28 4.99 7.74 13.74
N TYR A 29 4.45 6.52 13.51
CA TYR A 29 3.86 5.73 14.57
C TYR A 29 4.90 5.28 15.60
N ASP A 30 6.03 4.73 15.15
CA ASP A 30 7.07 4.28 16.07
C ASP A 30 7.65 5.45 16.89
N ALA A 31 7.96 6.59 16.24
CA ALA A 31 8.46 7.79 16.91
C ALA A 31 7.47 8.35 17.94
N ALA A 32 6.22 8.57 17.55
CA ALA A 32 5.21 9.11 18.45
C ALA A 32 4.89 8.17 19.61
N SER A 33 4.83 6.85 19.35
CA SER A 33 4.60 5.85 20.40
C SER A 33 5.72 5.73 21.41
N ARG A 34 6.93 6.19 21.06
CA ARG A 34 8.09 6.31 21.97
C ARG A 34 8.18 7.67 22.66
N GLY A 35 7.18 8.55 22.48
CA GLY A 35 7.05 9.83 23.18
C GLY A 35 7.73 11.02 22.50
N LEU A 36 8.18 10.89 21.25
CA LEU A 36 8.72 12.01 20.50
C LEU A 36 7.60 12.90 19.95
N LYS A 37 7.86 14.20 19.84
CA LYS A 37 7.01 15.15 19.11
C LYS A 37 7.26 14.99 17.61
N VAL A 38 6.24 14.57 16.87
CA VAL A 38 6.36 14.18 15.47
C VAL A 38 5.48 15.07 14.60
N ALA A 39 6.05 15.58 13.48
CA ALA A 39 5.31 16.10 12.35
C ALA A 39 5.48 15.18 11.13
N LEU A 40 4.39 14.89 10.39
CA LEU A 40 4.42 14.17 9.12
C LEU A 40 3.76 15.01 8.04
N LEU A 41 4.47 15.19 6.92
CA LEU A 41 4.09 16.03 5.79
C LEU A 41 4.02 15.18 4.51
N GLU A 42 2.89 15.22 3.81
CA GLU A 42 2.67 14.50 2.56
C GLU A 42 2.22 15.48 1.47
N LYS A 43 2.91 15.46 0.31
CA LYS A 43 2.64 16.41 -0.78
C LYS A 43 1.28 16.24 -1.48
N LYS A 44 0.78 15.00 -1.50
CA LYS A 44 -0.53 14.64 -2.04
C LYS A 44 -1.40 14.10 -0.91
N ASP A 45 -2.17 13.07 -1.17
CA ASP A 45 -2.86 12.35 -0.09
C ASP A 45 -2.02 11.18 0.43
N PHE A 46 -2.26 10.79 1.67
CA PHE A 46 -1.60 9.65 2.32
C PHE A 46 -1.76 8.37 1.49
N SER A 47 -0.68 7.60 1.39
CA SER A 47 -0.65 6.37 0.56
C SER A 47 -0.89 6.62 -0.94
N GLY A 48 -0.79 7.85 -1.43
CA GLY A 48 -1.17 8.23 -2.80
C GLY A 48 -0.25 7.75 -3.93
N ALA A 49 0.85 7.05 -3.61
CA ALA A 49 1.85 6.60 -4.59
C ALA A 49 2.11 5.08 -4.46
N THR A 50 3.38 4.66 -4.36
CA THR A 50 3.81 3.26 -4.33
C THR A 50 3.07 2.41 -3.29
N SER A 51 2.69 2.99 -2.15
CA SER A 51 1.98 2.28 -1.07
C SER A 51 0.57 1.84 -1.45
N ALA A 52 -0.11 2.51 -2.38
CA ALA A 52 -1.38 2.08 -2.96
C ALA A 52 -1.19 1.09 -4.13
N ALA A 53 -0.07 1.21 -4.86
CA ALA A 53 0.21 0.44 -6.07
C ALA A 53 0.90 -0.90 -5.78
N THR A 54 0.32 -1.69 -4.88
CA THR A 54 0.87 -2.99 -4.43
C THR A 54 0.11 -4.16 -5.06
N SER A 55 0.70 -5.36 -4.98
CA SER A 55 0.00 -6.62 -5.34
C SER A 55 -1.01 -7.06 -4.26
N LYS A 56 -1.34 -6.21 -3.29
CA LYS A 56 -2.24 -6.52 -2.17
C LYS A 56 -1.76 -7.72 -1.32
N LEU A 57 -0.46 -8.04 -1.36
CA LEU A 57 0.16 -9.14 -0.63
C LEU A 57 1.06 -8.63 0.50
N ILE A 58 0.98 -9.31 1.64
CA ILE A 58 1.89 -9.19 2.78
C ILE A 58 2.62 -10.54 2.87
N HIS A 59 3.85 -10.59 2.35
CA HIS A 59 4.51 -11.86 2.05
C HIS A 59 5.97 -11.89 2.49
N GLY A 60 6.47 -13.10 2.79
CA GLY A 60 7.85 -13.32 3.19
C GLY A 60 8.86 -13.22 2.04
N GLY A 61 8.41 -13.26 0.78
CA GLY A 61 9.27 -13.11 -0.38
C GLY A 61 10.07 -14.38 -0.71
N LEU A 62 9.39 -15.48 -0.94
CA LEU A 62 9.98 -16.79 -1.27
C LEU A 62 11.09 -16.73 -2.33
N ARG A 63 10.94 -15.84 -3.34
CA ARG A 63 11.95 -15.69 -4.42
C ARG A 63 13.34 -15.30 -3.92
N TYR A 64 13.44 -14.60 -2.79
CA TYR A 64 14.72 -14.15 -2.23
C TYR A 64 15.53 -15.30 -1.62
N LEU A 65 14.92 -16.48 -1.36
CA LEU A 65 15.67 -17.68 -1.01
C LEU A 65 16.59 -18.14 -2.15
N ALA A 66 16.18 -17.95 -3.40
CA ALA A 66 17.01 -18.27 -4.56
C ALA A 66 18.27 -17.39 -4.64
N ASN A 67 18.24 -16.20 -4.06
CA ASN A 67 19.36 -15.26 -3.97
C ASN A 67 20.14 -15.39 -2.65
N ASN A 68 19.88 -16.42 -1.83
CA ASN A 68 20.49 -16.63 -0.50
C ASN A 68 20.23 -15.49 0.51
N GLU A 69 19.18 -14.69 0.31
CA GLU A 69 18.81 -13.58 1.22
C GLU A 69 17.96 -14.06 2.42
N PHE A 70 18.47 -15.04 3.18
CA PHE A 70 17.74 -15.67 4.29
C PHE A 70 17.31 -14.69 5.39
N SER A 71 18.14 -13.71 5.70
CA SER A 71 17.82 -12.67 6.70
C SER A 71 16.63 -11.82 6.27
N LEU A 72 16.58 -11.43 4.99
CA LEU A 72 15.49 -10.65 4.41
C LEU A 72 14.17 -11.43 4.39
N VAL A 73 14.24 -12.75 4.11
CA VAL A 73 13.08 -13.63 4.16
C VAL A 73 12.59 -13.78 5.60
N ARG A 74 13.49 -14.04 6.56
CA ARG A 74 13.11 -14.16 7.99
C ARG A 74 12.49 -12.87 8.52
N GLU A 75 13.08 -11.71 8.23
CA GLU A 75 12.54 -10.40 8.59
C GLU A 75 11.11 -10.23 8.01
N SER A 76 10.94 -10.52 6.73
CA SER A 76 9.64 -10.39 6.06
C SER A 76 8.58 -11.33 6.62
N LEU A 77 8.94 -12.57 6.98
CA LEU A 77 8.04 -13.55 7.60
C LEU A 77 7.64 -13.13 9.03
N ARG A 78 8.59 -12.57 9.79
CA ARG A 78 8.29 -12.01 11.12
C ARG A 78 7.33 -10.84 11.00
N GLU A 79 7.61 -9.89 10.11
CA GLU A 79 6.78 -8.70 9.94
C GLU A 79 5.40 -9.03 9.34
N ARG A 80 5.30 -10.03 8.47
CA ARG A 80 4.01 -10.56 8.03
C ARG A 80 3.15 -11.00 9.22
N LYS A 81 3.73 -11.79 10.14
CA LYS A 81 3.05 -12.24 11.35
C LYS A 81 2.67 -11.06 12.26
N VAL A 82 3.58 -10.10 12.46
CA VAL A 82 3.29 -8.92 13.26
C VAL A 82 2.12 -8.13 12.67
N LEU A 83 2.12 -7.88 11.35
CA LEU A 83 1.01 -7.17 10.69
C LEU A 83 -0.31 -7.94 10.77
N GLU A 84 -0.28 -9.26 10.73
CA GLU A 84 -1.45 -10.11 10.92
C GLU A 84 -2.04 -9.96 12.34
N ASP A 85 -1.19 -9.83 13.34
CA ASP A 85 -1.58 -9.65 14.74
C ASP A 85 -2.10 -8.24 15.01
N ILE A 86 -1.34 -7.21 14.61
CA ILE A 86 -1.66 -5.81 14.96
C ILE A 86 -2.74 -5.18 14.07
N ALA A 87 -3.05 -5.80 12.92
CA ALA A 87 -4.03 -5.31 11.95
C ALA A 87 -4.96 -6.44 11.45
N PRO A 88 -5.68 -7.14 12.35
CA PRO A 88 -6.42 -8.35 12.04
C PRO A 88 -7.57 -8.17 11.05
N ASN A 89 -8.12 -6.99 10.92
CA ASN A 89 -9.16 -6.66 9.94
C ASN A 89 -8.61 -6.31 8.55
N PHE A 90 -7.30 -6.09 8.40
CA PHE A 90 -6.66 -5.76 7.13
C PHE A 90 -5.79 -6.88 6.55
N VAL A 91 -5.22 -7.76 7.40
CA VAL A 91 -4.23 -8.76 6.99
C VAL A 91 -4.75 -10.17 7.27
N TYR A 92 -4.83 -10.98 6.21
CA TYR A 92 -5.43 -12.33 6.26
C TYR A 92 -4.49 -13.35 5.65
N PRO A 93 -4.29 -14.54 6.28
CA PRO A 93 -3.66 -15.68 5.64
C PRO A 93 -4.39 -16.04 4.34
N PHE A 94 -3.62 -16.30 3.30
CA PHE A 94 -4.18 -16.69 2.02
C PHE A 94 -3.31 -17.73 1.33
N PRO A 95 -3.88 -18.81 0.73
CA PRO A 95 -3.12 -19.82 0.05
C PRO A 95 -2.50 -19.28 -1.24
N MET A 96 -1.24 -19.66 -1.45
CA MET A 96 -0.46 -19.41 -2.64
C MET A 96 -0.24 -20.74 -3.35
N LEU A 97 -0.54 -20.83 -4.63
CA LEU A 97 -0.31 -22.01 -5.45
C LEU A 97 0.82 -21.74 -6.45
N MET A 98 1.84 -22.59 -6.46
CA MET A 98 2.96 -22.52 -7.39
C MET A 98 3.07 -23.83 -8.17
N THR A 99 3.00 -23.75 -9.49
CA THR A 99 2.96 -24.89 -10.41
C THR A 99 4.33 -25.52 -10.64
N HIS A 100 4.35 -26.84 -10.83
CA HIS A 100 5.54 -27.61 -11.16
C HIS A 100 5.50 -28.10 -12.62
N TYR A 101 6.61 -27.91 -13.32
CA TYR A 101 6.77 -28.33 -14.72
C TYR A 101 7.94 -29.30 -14.88
N LYS A 102 7.78 -30.29 -15.76
CA LYS A 102 8.83 -31.28 -16.04
C LYS A 102 10.06 -30.65 -16.72
N SER A 103 9.83 -29.62 -17.50
CA SER A 103 10.87 -28.94 -18.29
C SER A 103 11.74 -27.94 -17.50
N SER A 104 11.39 -27.64 -16.25
CA SER A 104 12.10 -26.64 -15.43
C SER A 104 12.74 -27.27 -14.21
N LEU A 105 14.08 -27.26 -14.14
CA LEU A 105 14.82 -27.70 -12.94
C LEU A 105 14.51 -26.78 -11.75
N LYS A 106 14.42 -25.46 -11.94
CA LYS A 106 14.13 -24.49 -10.88
C LYS A 106 12.72 -24.68 -10.29
N ASN A 107 11.75 -25.06 -11.12
CA ASN A 107 10.36 -25.31 -10.71
C ASN A 107 10.06 -26.81 -10.59
N SER A 108 11.08 -27.63 -10.37
CA SER A 108 10.89 -29.05 -10.10
C SER A 108 10.28 -29.28 -8.71
N LYS A 109 9.46 -30.32 -8.57
CA LYS A 109 8.81 -30.70 -7.30
C LYS A 109 9.81 -30.75 -6.12
N TRP A 110 11.02 -31.26 -6.33
CA TRP A 110 12.00 -31.45 -5.27
C TRP A 110 12.66 -30.14 -4.83
N VAL A 111 13.02 -29.28 -5.78
CA VAL A 111 13.60 -27.96 -5.48
C VAL A 111 12.58 -27.08 -4.77
N MET A 112 11.33 -27.08 -5.23
CA MET A 112 10.24 -26.34 -4.58
C MET A 112 9.97 -26.86 -3.18
N LYS A 113 9.94 -28.20 -2.97
CA LYS A 113 9.75 -28.78 -1.65
C LYS A 113 10.86 -28.38 -0.68
N LEU A 114 12.13 -28.38 -1.14
CA LEU A 114 13.25 -27.95 -0.30
C LEU A 114 13.14 -26.46 0.06
N GLY A 115 12.88 -25.60 -0.93
CA GLY A 115 12.72 -24.16 -0.72
C GLY A 115 11.56 -23.83 0.24
N LEU A 116 10.41 -24.48 0.07
CA LEU A 116 9.25 -24.27 0.94
C LEU A 116 9.44 -24.87 2.34
N THR A 117 10.18 -25.99 2.49
CA THR A 117 10.58 -26.50 3.81
C THR A 117 11.44 -25.48 4.55
N LEU A 118 12.40 -24.87 3.87
CA LEU A 118 13.21 -23.80 4.45
C LEU A 118 12.38 -22.55 4.79
N TYR A 119 11.42 -22.20 3.93
CA TYR A 119 10.49 -21.09 4.17
C TYR A 119 9.64 -21.33 5.43
N ASP A 120 9.16 -22.57 5.63
CA ASP A 120 8.44 -22.98 6.84
C ASP A 120 9.32 -22.93 8.09
N ILE A 121 10.59 -23.36 7.99
CA ILE A 121 11.56 -23.25 9.09
C ILE A 121 11.79 -21.78 9.46
N LEU A 122 12.00 -20.92 8.47
CA LEU A 122 12.17 -19.47 8.70
C LEU A 122 10.91 -18.81 9.24
N SER A 123 9.74 -19.42 9.07
CA SER A 123 8.45 -18.98 9.60
C SER A 123 8.02 -19.75 10.86
N TYR A 124 8.95 -20.14 11.73
CA TYR A 124 8.71 -20.99 12.91
C TYR A 124 7.67 -20.42 13.89
N ASP A 125 7.46 -19.11 13.88
CA ASP A 125 6.52 -18.37 14.73
C ASP A 125 5.12 -18.18 14.10
N ARG A 126 4.87 -18.65 12.86
CA ARG A 126 3.62 -18.48 12.10
C ARG A 126 2.34 -18.96 12.81
N GLY A 127 2.46 -19.90 13.74
CA GLY A 127 1.33 -20.41 14.53
C GLY A 127 1.09 -19.69 15.86
N ARG A 128 1.89 -18.65 16.18
CA ARG A 128 1.76 -17.88 17.42
C ARG A 128 1.01 -16.56 17.16
N THR A 129 -0.15 -16.65 16.54
CA THR A 129 -1.02 -15.51 16.21
C THR A 129 -1.94 -15.17 17.37
N TRP A 130 -2.37 -13.92 17.47
CA TRP A 130 -3.34 -13.48 18.47
C TRP A 130 -4.75 -14.00 18.16
N ASP A 131 -5.08 -14.09 16.86
CA ASP A 131 -6.32 -14.69 16.37
C ASP A 131 -6.06 -16.15 15.95
N GLU A 132 -6.59 -17.09 16.71
CA GLU A 132 -6.43 -18.53 16.49
C GLU A 132 -6.92 -18.98 15.09
N SER A 133 -7.90 -18.28 14.52
CA SER A 133 -8.47 -18.58 13.20
C SER A 133 -7.49 -18.29 12.06
N LYS A 134 -6.43 -17.52 12.33
CA LYS A 134 -5.43 -17.08 11.36
C LYS A 134 -4.14 -17.89 11.35
N LYS A 135 -4.08 -19.01 12.05
CA LYS A 135 -2.90 -19.88 12.04
C LYS A 135 -2.55 -20.35 10.64
N ILE A 136 -1.35 -20.05 10.21
CA ILE A 136 -0.81 -20.45 8.90
C ILE A 136 -0.32 -21.90 8.97
N PRO A 137 -0.86 -22.82 8.13
CA PRO A 137 -0.40 -24.20 8.06
C PRO A 137 0.95 -24.34 7.35
N LEU A 138 1.54 -25.55 7.42
CA LEU A 138 2.72 -25.91 6.63
C LEU A 138 2.36 -26.02 5.13
N HIS A 139 3.38 -25.85 4.28
CA HIS A 139 3.21 -26.10 2.86
C HIS A 139 2.85 -27.57 2.59
N ARG A 140 2.15 -27.82 1.49
CA ARG A 140 1.87 -29.15 0.99
C ARG A 140 2.06 -29.22 -0.52
N THR A 141 2.40 -30.41 -1.01
CA THR A 141 2.46 -30.67 -2.46
C THR A 141 1.18 -31.36 -2.90
N VAL A 142 0.64 -30.94 -4.02
CA VAL A 142 -0.61 -31.44 -4.61
C VAL A 142 -0.34 -32.06 -5.99
N SER A 143 -1.22 -32.99 -6.40
CA SER A 143 -1.18 -33.58 -7.73
C SER A 143 -1.56 -32.55 -8.81
N ALA A 144 -1.28 -32.85 -10.08
CA ALA A 144 -1.71 -32.01 -11.19
C ALA A 144 -3.26 -31.89 -11.23
N LYS A 145 -3.97 -32.99 -10.97
CA LYS A 145 -5.44 -33.00 -10.92
C LYS A 145 -5.96 -32.05 -9.83
N GLU A 146 -5.44 -32.16 -8.61
CA GLU A 146 -5.84 -31.29 -7.49
C GLU A 146 -5.47 -29.81 -7.76
N ALA A 147 -4.34 -29.55 -8.43
CA ALA A 147 -3.95 -28.20 -8.82
C ALA A 147 -4.95 -27.58 -9.81
N VAL A 148 -5.43 -28.35 -10.78
CA VAL A 148 -6.47 -27.90 -11.74
C VAL A 148 -7.83 -27.72 -11.04
N GLU A 149 -8.18 -28.59 -10.09
CA GLU A 149 -9.40 -28.42 -9.28
C GLU A 149 -9.36 -27.12 -8.46
N MET A 150 -8.18 -26.75 -7.91
CA MET A 150 -7.98 -25.50 -7.18
C MET A 150 -7.91 -24.27 -8.10
N GLN A 151 -7.40 -24.44 -9.31
CA GLN A 151 -7.17 -23.38 -10.29
C GLN A 151 -7.55 -23.87 -11.69
N PRO A 152 -8.83 -23.80 -12.09
CA PRO A 152 -9.32 -24.32 -13.37
C PRO A 152 -8.60 -23.77 -14.61
N CYS A 153 -8.04 -22.54 -14.51
CA CYS A 153 -7.27 -21.93 -15.59
C CYS A 153 -5.99 -22.70 -15.97
N LEU A 154 -5.59 -23.69 -15.17
CA LEU A 154 -4.43 -24.56 -15.42
C LEU A 154 -4.76 -25.79 -16.29
N GLY A 155 -6.04 -26.00 -16.67
CA GLY A 155 -6.51 -27.23 -17.31
C GLY A 155 -5.77 -27.62 -18.58
N ASP A 156 -5.31 -26.66 -19.36
CA ASP A 156 -4.61 -26.88 -20.64
C ASP A 156 -3.08 -26.99 -20.48
N GLN A 157 -2.56 -26.95 -19.23
CA GLN A 157 -1.12 -26.97 -18.97
C GLN A 157 -0.61 -28.36 -18.61
N VAL A 158 0.60 -28.71 -19.10
CA VAL A 158 1.27 -29.96 -18.79
C VAL A 158 2.02 -29.84 -17.46
N LEU A 159 1.27 -30.06 -16.37
CA LEU A 159 1.79 -29.97 -15.00
C LEU A 159 2.25 -31.32 -14.46
N THR A 160 3.25 -31.33 -13.59
CA THR A 160 3.61 -32.48 -12.76
C THR A 160 3.01 -32.40 -11.34
N GLY A 161 2.36 -31.29 -10.99
CA GLY A 161 1.74 -30.99 -9.72
C GLY A 161 1.89 -29.52 -9.36
N ALA A 162 1.62 -29.18 -8.10
CA ALA A 162 1.85 -27.85 -7.54
C ALA A 162 2.23 -27.91 -6.07
N SER A 163 2.77 -26.83 -5.54
CA SER A 163 2.94 -26.59 -4.11
C SER A 163 1.95 -25.56 -3.63
N VAL A 164 1.28 -25.83 -2.51
CA VAL A 164 0.44 -24.88 -1.79
C VAL A 164 1.18 -24.46 -0.52
N PHE A 165 1.40 -23.17 -0.37
CA PHE A 165 1.96 -22.56 0.83
C PHE A 165 1.15 -21.32 1.18
N TYR A 166 1.45 -20.66 2.29
CA TYR A 166 0.64 -19.54 2.75
C TYR A 166 1.48 -18.30 2.98
N ASP A 167 0.98 -17.19 2.49
CA ASP A 167 1.34 -15.84 2.88
C ASP A 167 0.08 -15.08 3.30
N CYS A 168 0.15 -13.76 3.48
CA CYS A 168 -1.01 -12.97 3.80
C CYS A 168 -1.41 -12.04 2.65
N LYS A 169 -2.66 -11.68 2.63
CA LYS A 169 -3.25 -10.69 1.74
C LYS A 169 -3.76 -9.51 2.54
N SER A 170 -3.56 -8.29 2.03
CA SER A 170 -4.23 -7.08 2.51
C SER A 170 -5.22 -6.61 1.45
N ILE A 171 -6.50 -6.56 1.78
CA ILE A 171 -7.54 -6.17 0.82
C ILE A 171 -7.37 -4.68 0.45
N PHE A 172 -7.06 -3.84 1.44
CA PHE A 172 -6.93 -2.40 1.28
C PHE A 172 -5.63 -1.90 1.94
N PRO A 173 -4.46 -2.01 1.27
CA PRO A 173 -3.19 -1.53 1.83
C PRO A 173 -3.18 -0.01 2.07
N GLU A 174 -4.00 0.74 1.34
CA GLU A 174 -4.22 2.17 1.55
C GLU A 174 -4.78 2.44 2.94
N ARG A 175 -5.75 1.64 3.37
CA ARG A 175 -6.37 1.69 4.70
C ARG A 175 -5.38 1.25 5.79
N LEU A 176 -4.58 0.23 5.51
CA LEU A 176 -3.54 -0.22 6.46
C LEU A 176 -2.50 0.88 6.68
N THR A 177 -2.06 1.58 5.62
CA THR A 177 -1.17 2.76 5.76
C THR A 177 -1.84 3.86 6.59
N LEU A 178 -3.13 4.14 6.33
CA LEU A 178 -3.89 5.12 7.10
C LEU A 178 -4.03 4.72 8.58
N ALA A 179 -4.16 3.42 8.88
CA ALA A 179 -4.21 2.93 10.26
C ALA A 179 -2.89 3.19 11.02
N PHE A 180 -1.74 3.08 10.36
CA PHE A 180 -0.44 3.51 10.92
C PHE A 180 -0.44 5.00 11.23
N ILE A 181 -0.93 5.85 10.31
CA ILE A 181 -1.02 7.31 10.52
C ILE A 181 -1.97 7.65 11.66
N LYS A 182 -3.16 7.02 11.70
CA LYS A 182 -4.13 7.20 12.80
C LYS A 182 -3.55 6.75 14.14
N SER A 183 -2.74 5.69 14.13
CA SER A 183 -2.01 5.24 15.32
C SER A 183 -1.00 6.30 15.77
N ALA A 184 -0.21 6.87 14.84
CA ALA A 184 0.70 7.98 15.17
C ALA A 184 -0.04 9.18 15.77
N VAL A 185 -1.17 9.58 15.17
CA VAL A 185 -2.02 10.68 15.68
C VAL A 185 -2.56 10.38 17.07
N SER A 186 -2.93 9.13 17.37
CA SER A 186 -3.39 8.74 18.71
C SER A 186 -2.33 8.88 19.81
N PHE A 187 -1.05 8.92 19.42
CA PHE A 187 0.09 9.21 20.27
C PHE A 187 0.56 10.68 20.19
N GLY A 188 -0.21 11.55 19.54
CA GLY A 188 0.05 13.00 19.50
C GLY A 188 0.84 13.48 18.27
N ALA A 189 1.15 12.61 17.29
CA ALA A 189 1.75 13.07 16.04
C ALA A 189 0.84 14.08 15.32
N LYS A 190 1.45 15.12 14.76
CA LYS A 190 0.81 16.10 13.90
C LYS A 190 1.00 15.70 12.45
N VAL A 191 -0.06 15.60 11.68
CA VAL A 191 0.01 15.13 10.29
C VAL A 191 -0.69 16.09 9.35
N SER A 192 -0.18 16.22 8.12
CA SER A 192 -0.85 16.98 7.06
C SER A 192 -0.62 16.34 5.70
N ASN A 193 -1.69 16.04 4.99
CA ASN A 193 -1.67 15.78 3.56
C ASN A 193 -1.74 17.10 2.79
N TYR A 194 -1.49 17.09 1.48
CA TYR A 194 -1.40 18.29 0.63
C TYR A 194 -0.43 19.35 1.16
N ALA A 195 0.64 18.89 1.82
CA ALA A 195 1.68 19.68 2.44
C ALA A 195 3.02 19.36 1.75
N LYS A 196 3.36 20.11 0.70
CA LYS A 196 4.54 19.85 -0.13
C LYS A 196 5.76 20.49 0.49
N VAL A 197 6.76 19.69 0.84
CA VAL A 197 8.09 20.19 1.17
C VAL A 197 8.77 20.63 -0.12
N ASP A 198 9.18 21.89 -0.17
CA ASP A 198 9.84 22.52 -1.32
C ASP A 198 11.16 23.21 -0.97
N GLY A 199 11.66 23.02 0.25
CA GLY A 199 12.95 23.50 0.69
C GLY A 199 13.30 23.05 2.10
N PHE A 200 14.56 23.26 2.47
CA PHE A 200 15.07 22.96 3.79
C PHE A 200 15.51 24.24 4.50
N LEU A 201 15.33 24.26 5.81
CA LEU A 201 15.78 25.34 6.70
C LEU A 201 17.14 24.94 7.25
N MET A 202 18.11 25.85 7.15
CA MET A 202 19.49 25.61 7.56
C MET A 202 19.86 26.64 8.64
N ASP A 203 20.44 26.20 9.76
CA ASP A 203 21.01 27.09 10.77
C ASP A 203 22.50 27.39 10.48
N SER A 204 23.18 26.48 9.76
CA SER A 204 24.53 26.62 9.21
C SER A 204 24.58 25.93 7.84
N PRO A 205 25.65 26.13 7.04
CA PRO A 205 25.76 25.51 5.72
C PRO A 205 25.61 23.98 5.71
N ASP A 206 25.87 23.34 6.84
CA ASP A 206 25.95 21.89 7.03
C ASP A 206 24.87 21.34 7.97
N ARG A 207 23.92 22.16 8.47
CA ARG A 207 22.92 21.71 9.45
C ARG A 207 21.49 22.03 9.04
N VAL A 208 20.71 20.99 8.79
CA VAL A 208 19.27 21.05 8.53
C VAL A 208 18.51 21.11 9.86
N THR A 209 17.57 22.06 10.00
CA THR A 209 16.80 22.30 11.23
C THR A 209 15.29 22.40 10.98
N GLY A 210 14.85 22.14 9.77
CA GLY A 210 13.44 22.18 9.41
C GLY A 210 13.23 22.13 7.91
N VAL A 211 12.00 22.33 7.53
CA VAL A 211 11.56 22.34 6.13
C VAL A 211 10.65 23.53 5.83
N ARG A 212 10.73 24.04 4.60
CA ARG A 212 9.74 24.93 4.04
C ARG A 212 8.66 24.08 3.35
N VAL A 213 7.41 24.44 3.61
CA VAL A 213 6.24 23.66 3.20
C VAL A 213 5.23 24.56 2.51
N THR A 214 4.83 24.21 1.30
CA THR A 214 3.70 24.84 0.62
C THR A 214 2.44 23.99 0.85
N ASP A 215 1.41 24.60 1.42
CA ASP A 215 0.05 24.03 1.44
C ASP A 215 -0.52 24.06 0.01
N VAL A 216 -0.66 22.88 -0.59
CA VAL A 216 -1.13 22.72 -1.98
C VAL A 216 -2.58 23.19 -2.16
N LEU A 217 -3.37 23.23 -1.09
CA LEU A 217 -4.78 23.63 -1.16
C LEU A 217 -4.98 25.15 -1.13
N THR A 218 -4.09 25.87 -0.44
CA THR A 218 -4.21 27.32 -0.22
C THR A 218 -3.08 28.14 -0.82
N ASN A 219 -1.98 27.49 -1.25
CA ASN A 219 -0.71 28.08 -1.65
C ASN A 219 0.01 28.85 -0.52
N ALA A 220 -0.43 28.70 0.74
CA ALA A 220 0.27 29.28 1.88
C ALA A 220 1.60 28.57 2.10
N VAL A 221 2.61 29.35 2.50
CA VAL A 221 3.95 28.82 2.81
C VAL A 221 4.16 28.83 4.32
N HIS A 222 4.66 27.71 4.84
CA HIS A 222 4.92 27.49 6.25
C HIS A 222 6.35 27.02 6.49
N GLU A 223 6.88 27.28 7.67
CA GLU A 223 8.11 26.67 8.17
C GLU A 223 7.76 25.62 9.24
N VAL A 224 8.32 24.42 9.12
CA VAL A 224 8.18 23.36 10.12
C VAL A 224 9.56 22.99 10.62
N ARG A 225 9.83 23.27 11.92
CA ARG A 225 11.15 23.08 12.52
C ARG A 225 11.22 21.78 13.30
N GLY A 226 12.37 21.09 13.22
CA GLY A 226 12.63 19.84 13.93
C GLY A 226 14.10 19.64 14.20
N ASP A 227 14.40 18.75 15.15
CA ASP A 227 15.79 18.41 15.48
C ASP A 227 16.38 17.42 14.48
N VAL A 228 15.55 16.51 13.96
CA VAL A 228 15.89 15.57 12.89
C VAL A 228 14.80 15.60 11.81
N ILE A 229 15.21 15.68 10.57
CA ILE A 229 14.35 15.60 9.39
C ILE A 229 14.56 14.23 8.76
N ILE A 230 13.47 13.49 8.51
CA ILE A 230 13.53 12.15 7.93
C ILE A 230 12.86 12.19 6.56
N ASN A 231 13.66 12.01 5.52
CA ASN A 231 13.21 11.89 4.15
C ASN A 231 12.72 10.46 3.87
N CYS A 232 11.40 10.27 3.88
CA CYS A 232 10.69 9.06 3.49
C CYS A 232 9.97 9.25 2.14
N GLY A 233 10.53 10.04 1.24
CA GLY A 233 9.93 10.44 -0.05
C GLY A 233 9.76 9.30 -1.06
N GLY A 234 10.20 8.06 -0.75
CA GLY A 234 10.09 6.93 -1.66
C GLY A 234 10.70 7.23 -3.03
N PRO A 235 9.94 7.16 -4.14
CA PRO A 235 10.47 7.48 -5.47
C PRO A 235 10.96 8.92 -5.67
N TRP A 236 10.73 9.82 -4.73
CA TRP A 236 11.18 11.22 -4.75
C TRP A 236 12.33 11.50 -3.78
N ALA A 237 12.93 10.48 -3.16
CA ALA A 237 13.91 10.67 -2.10
C ALA A 237 15.16 11.44 -2.58
N ASP A 238 15.67 11.14 -3.76
CA ASP A 238 16.79 11.83 -4.41
C ASP A 238 16.45 13.28 -4.79
N ILE A 239 15.23 13.54 -5.25
CA ILE A 239 14.75 14.89 -5.58
C ILE A 239 14.71 15.76 -4.31
N LEU A 240 14.21 15.20 -3.20
CA LEU A 240 14.21 15.89 -1.91
C LEU A 240 15.64 16.15 -1.42
N LEU A 241 16.53 15.17 -1.55
CA LEU A 241 17.94 15.34 -1.23
C LEU A 241 18.59 16.44 -2.06
N GLY A 242 18.23 16.54 -3.38
CA GLY A 242 18.67 17.61 -4.25
C GLY A 242 18.22 18.99 -3.80
N LEU A 243 17.03 19.12 -3.20
CA LEU A 243 16.60 20.39 -2.59
C LEU A 243 17.47 20.80 -1.41
N ALA A 244 17.93 19.83 -0.59
CA ALA A 244 18.83 20.09 0.54
C ALA A 244 20.25 20.47 0.06
N LYS A 245 20.76 19.81 -0.98
CA LYS A 245 22.08 20.04 -1.58
C LYS A 245 22.10 21.20 -2.61
N LYS A 246 21.03 21.99 -2.73
CA LYS A 246 20.90 23.13 -3.67
C LYS A 246 21.17 22.78 -5.14
N GLY A 247 20.76 21.54 -5.54
CA GLY A 247 20.89 21.03 -6.91
C GLY A 247 22.11 20.14 -7.17
N GLU A 248 23.03 20.02 -6.25
CA GLU A 248 24.17 19.10 -6.37
C GLU A 248 23.79 17.69 -5.92
N VAL A 249 23.21 16.90 -6.83
CA VAL A 249 22.94 15.46 -6.60
C VAL A 249 23.83 14.65 -7.52
N ASN A 250 24.76 13.89 -6.95
CA ASN A 250 25.69 13.04 -7.71
C ASN A 250 25.08 11.70 -8.10
N GLU A 251 24.00 11.27 -7.48
CA GLU A 251 23.38 9.96 -7.70
C GLU A 251 21.86 10.12 -7.83
N THR A 252 21.29 9.52 -8.88
CA THR A 252 19.85 9.46 -9.09
C THR A 252 19.33 8.10 -8.66
N LEU A 253 18.25 8.09 -7.89
CA LEU A 253 17.59 6.87 -7.46
C LEU A 253 17.05 6.10 -8.68
N ARG A 254 17.46 4.84 -8.84
CA ARG A 254 16.85 3.96 -9.84
C ARG A 254 15.40 3.69 -9.48
N ARG A 255 14.54 3.69 -10.48
CA ARG A 255 13.11 3.43 -10.33
C ARG A 255 12.68 2.28 -11.20
N SER A 256 11.86 1.38 -10.66
CA SER A 256 11.20 0.33 -11.43
C SER A 256 9.70 0.57 -11.42
N GLU A 257 9.10 0.65 -12.61
CA GLU A 257 7.66 0.67 -12.73
C GLU A 257 7.07 -0.74 -12.59
N GLY A 258 5.90 -0.80 -11.95
CA GLY A 258 5.13 -2.03 -11.86
C GLY A 258 3.65 -1.72 -11.91
N ILE A 259 2.96 -2.35 -12.85
CA ILE A 259 1.52 -2.19 -13.01
C ILE A 259 0.75 -3.44 -12.60
N HIS A 260 -0.52 -3.23 -12.34
CA HIS A 260 -1.53 -4.29 -12.18
C HIS A 260 -2.74 -3.97 -13.04
N ILE A 261 -3.36 -5.02 -13.57
CA ILE A 261 -4.66 -4.93 -14.24
C ILE A 261 -5.70 -5.70 -13.43
N ILE A 262 -6.93 -5.19 -13.43
CA ILE A 262 -8.09 -5.83 -12.81
C ILE A 262 -9.04 -6.24 -13.92
N THR A 263 -9.45 -7.51 -13.92
CA THR A 263 -10.43 -8.05 -14.84
C THR A 263 -11.67 -8.55 -14.11
N ALA A 264 -12.85 -8.35 -14.69
CA ALA A 264 -14.10 -8.91 -14.18
C ALA A 264 -14.16 -10.45 -14.28
N LYS A 265 -13.28 -11.05 -15.10
CA LYS A 265 -13.15 -12.51 -15.18
C LYS A 265 -12.64 -13.07 -13.85
N LYS A 266 -13.37 -14.00 -13.28
CA LYS A 266 -12.95 -14.79 -12.12
C LYS A 266 -12.04 -15.92 -12.59
N ILE A 267 -10.77 -15.59 -12.88
CA ILE A 267 -9.79 -16.53 -13.42
C ILE A 267 -9.19 -17.38 -12.30
N SER A 268 -8.95 -16.77 -11.14
CA SER A 268 -8.38 -17.42 -9.96
C SER A 268 -9.34 -17.24 -8.79
N GLU A 269 -9.66 -18.34 -8.13
CA GLU A 269 -10.51 -18.36 -6.94
C GLU A 269 -9.82 -19.16 -5.83
N GLY A 270 -10.08 -18.80 -4.58
CA GLY A 270 -9.62 -19.54 -3.40
C GLY A 270 -8.11 -19.51 -3.12
N SER A 271 -7.25 -19.24 -4.09
CA SER A 271 -5.79 -19.11 -3.90
C SER A 271 -5.16 -18.15 -4.88
N VAL A 272 -4.03 -17.55 -4.52
CA VAL A 272 -3.19 -16.80 -5.46
C VAL A 272 -2.42 -17.80 -6.32
N LEU A 273 -2.51 -17.68 -7.62
CA LEU A 273 -1.67 -18.45 -8.54
C LEU A 273 -0.39 -17.66 -8.84
N ALA A 274 0.75 -18.18 -8.39
CA ALA A 274 2.06 -17.68 -8.75
C ALA A 274 2.54 -18.41 -10.00
N SER A 275 2.71 -17.68 -11.10
CA SER A 275 3.18 -18.21 -12.37
C SER A 275 4.47 -17.52 -12.81
N MET A 276 5.15 -18.10 -13.79
CA MET A 276 6.40 -17.59 -14.30
C MET A 276 6.35 -17.52 -15.82
N THR A 277 6.74 -16.37 -16.37
CA THR A 277 6.87 -16.20 -17.83
C THR A 277 8.02 -17.04 -18.39
N PRO A 278 8.04 -17.32 -19.70
CA PRO A 278 9.20 -17.98 -20.34
C PRO A 278 10.53 -17.23 -20.14
N LYS A 279 10.46 -15.93 -19.91
CA LYS A 279 11.63 -15.07 -19.60
C LYS A 279 12.08 -15.14 -18.12
N GLY A 280 11.42 -15.97 -17.27
CA GLY A 280 11.79 -16.17 -15.87
C GLY A 280 11.22 -15.13 -14.91
N ARG A 281 10.33 -14.24 -15.34
CA ARG A 281 9.65 -13.27 -14.43
C ARG A 281 8.41 -13.88 -13.80
N HIS A 282 8.21 -13.64 -12.51
CA HIS A 282 6.99 -14.05 -11.82
C HIS A 282 5.90 -13.00 -11.96
N PHE A 283 4.69 -13.47 -12.14
CA PHE A 283 3.46 -12.69 -12.01
C PHE A 283 2.42 -13.49 -11.21
N PHE A 284 1.41 -12.80 -10.74
CA PHE A 284 0.37 -13.38 -9.90
C PHE A 284 -1.01 -13.18 -10.52
N LEU A 285 -1.86 -14.20 -10.41
CA LEU A 285 -3.31 -14.08 -10.55
C LEU A 285 -3.89 -14.11 -9.14
N ILE A 286 -4.44 -13.00 -8.70
CA ILE A 286 -4.85 -12.78 -7.31
C ILE A 286 -6.37 -12.61 -7.25
N PRO A 287 -7.11 -13.50 -6.56
CA PRO A 287 -8.52 -13.27 -6.29
C PRO A 287 -8.68 -12.03 -5.40
N TRP A 288 -9.40 -11.04 -5.90
CA TRP A 288 -9.59 -9.79 -5.15
C TRP A 288 -10.96 -9.19 -5.42
N ARG A 289 -11.81 -9.07 -4.37
CA ARG A 289 -13.13 -8.45 -4.43
C ARG A 289 -14.00 -9.00 -5.59
N GLY A 290 -14.09 -10.31 -5.73
CA GLY A 290 -14.88 -10.95 -6.80
C GLY A 290 -14.31 -10.81 -8.23
N HIS A 291 -13.10 -10.24 -8.35
CA HIS A 291 -12.37 -10.01 -9.60
C HIS A 291 -11.03 -10.74 -9.55
N THR A 292 -10.31 -10.74 -10.68
CA THR A 292 -8.91 -11.17 -10.69
C THR A 292 -7.99 -9.98 -10.90
N LEU A 293 -7.09 -9.77 -9.94
CA LEU A 293 -5.98 -8.83 -10.04
C LEU A 293 -4.77 -9.56 -10.63
N ILE A 294 -4.19 -9.02 -11.69
CA ILE A 294 -3.06 -9.61 -12.43
C ILE A 294 -1.88 -8.65 -12.37
N GLY A 295 -0.73 -9.12 -12.03
CA GLY A 295 0.52 -8.33 -11.93
C GLY A 295 1.65 -9.10 -11.29
N THR A 296 2.79 -8.55 -11.31
CA THR A 296 3.16 -7.18 -11.66
C THR A 296 4.23 -7.17 -12.75
N THR A 297 4.28 -6.10 -13.53
CA THR A 297 5.45 -5.83 -14.38
C THR A 297 6.64 -5.37 -13.54
N ASP A 298 7.84 -5.43 -14.11
CA ASP A 298 9.06 -4.87 -13.53
C ASP A 298 9.93 -4.35 -14.68
N LYS A 299 9.93 -3.03 -14.88
CA LYS A 299 10.65 -2.36 -15.96
C LYS A 299 11.29 -1.09 -15.42
N GLU A 300 12.50 -0.81 -15.84
CA GLU A 300 13.17 0.42 -15.43
C GLU A 300 12.41 1.64 -15.96
N TYR A 301 12.23 2.63 -15.09
CA TYR A 301 11.59 3.89 -15.42
C TYR A 301 12.61 5.02 -15.35
N VAL A 302 12.75 5.72 -16.47
CA VAL A 302 13.61 6.91 -16.60
C VAL A 302 12.71 8.11 -16.81
N GLY A 303 12.75 9.06 -15.88
CA GLY A 303 11.95 10.29 -15.92
C GLY A 303 11.54 10.76 -14.54
N SER A 304 10.82 11.88 -14.52
CA SER A 304 10.28 12.43 -13.27
C SER A 304 9.20 11.51 -12.70
N PRO A 305 9.27 11.15 -11.42
CA PRO A 305 8.20 10.36 -10.81
C PRO A 305 6.85 11.11 -10.73
N ASP A 306 6.82 12.43 -10.93
CA ASP A 306 5.59 13.21 -11.01
C ASP A 306 4.88 13.05 -12.36
N GLU A 307 5.59 12.64 -13.42
CA GLU A 307 5.06 12.41 -14.78
C GLU A 307 4.64 10.96 -15.01
N TYR A 308 4.93 10.08 -14.04
CA TYR A 308 4.60 8.67 -14.17
C TYR A 308 3.10 8.43 -14.25
N HIS A 309 2.69 7.68 -15.27
CA HIS A 309 1.34 7.18 -15.47
C HIS A 309 1.38 5.83 -16.19
N VAL A 310 0.37 5.00 -16.00
CA VAL A 310 0.22 3.75 -16.73
C VAL A 310 -0.14 4.06 -18.19
N THR A 311 0.52 3.39 -19.14
CA THR A 311 0.23 3.56 -20.57
C THR A 311 -0.45 2.30 -21.14
N LYS A 312 -1.07 2.44 -22.32
CA LYS A 312 -1.65 1.30 -23.04
C LYS A 312 -0.61 0.25 -23.38
N GLU A 313 0.57 0.69 -23.75
CA GLU A 313 1.67 -0.17 -24.19
C GLU A 313 2.09 -1.12 -23.06
N ILE A 314 2.25 -0.63 -21.83
CA ILE A 314 2.64 -1.50 -20.69
C ILE A 314 1.50 -2.44 -20.26
N ILE A 315 0.23 -2.04 -20.48
CA ILE A 315 -0.92 -2.92 -20.27
C ILE A 315 -0.87 -4.09 -21.28
N LEU A 316 -0.63 -3.78 -22.55
CA LEU A 316 -0.52 -4.79 -23.62
C LEU A 316 0.69 -5.72 -23.40
N GLU A 317 1.84 -5.18 -22.96
CA GLU A 317 3.01 -5.98 -22.58
C GLU A 317 2.65 -6.99 -21.47
N LEU A 318 1.94 -6.57 -20.42
CA LEU A 318 1.50 -7.47 -19.36
C LEU A 318 0.53 -8.53 -19.85
N ILE A 319 -0.42 -8.16 -20.70
CA ILE A 319 -1.38 -9.09 -21.30
C ILE A 319 -0.64 -10.13 -22.17
N GLU A 320 0.33 -9.72 -22.97
CA GLU A 320 1.13 -10.63 -23.80
C GLU A 320 1.93 -11.61 -22.94
N GLU A 321 2.53 -11.14 -21.84
CA GLU A 321 3.24 -12.01 -20.90
C GLU A 321 2.33 -13.06 -20.26
N VAL A 322 1.14 -12.68 -19.83
CA VAL A 322 0.15 -13.62 -19.29
C VAL A 322 -0.30 -14.62 -20.36
N ASN A 323 -0.60 -14.13 -21.56
CA ASN A 323 -1.02 -14.97 -22.68
C ASN A 323 0.08 -15.91 -23.18
N SER A 324 1.34 -15.56 -23.01
CA SER A 324 2.48 -16.46 -23.33
C SER A 324 2.50 -17.71 -22.44
N VAL A 325 1.87 -17.66 -21.26
CA VAL A 325 1.80 -18.78 -20.30
C VAL A 325 0.51 -19.58 -20.44
N PHE A 326 -0.62 -18.89 -20.60
CA PHE A 326 -1.96 -19.53 -20.56
C PHE A 326 -2.57 -19.74 -21.96
N GLY A 327 -1.92 -19.27 -23.01
CA GLY A 327 -2.42 -19.35 -24.40
C GLY A 327 -2.98 -18.02 -24.90
N GLN A 328 -2.94 -17.86 -26.23
CA GLN A 328 -3.38 -16.65 -26.90
C GLN A 328 -4.86 -16.36 -26.64
N GLY A 329 -5.17 -15.11 -26.27
CA GLY A 329 -6.54 -14.67 -26.02
C GLY A 329 -7.08 -15.06 -24.63
N PHE A 330 -6.25 -15.60 -23.74
CA PHE A 330 -6.64 -15.88 -22.35
C PHE A 330 -7.11 -14.59 -21.65
N ILE A 331 -6.37 -13.50 -21.80
CA ILE A 331 -6.77 -12.13 -21.43
C ILE A 331 -6.70 -11.25 -22.68
N LYS A 332 -7.72 -10.43 -22.90
CA LYS A 332 -7.76 -9.40 -23.92
C LYS A 332 -7.79 -8.02 -23.29
N PHE A 333 -7.46 -6.99 -24.07
CA PHE A 333 -7.49 -5.61 -23.60
C PHE A 333 -8.90 -5.20 -23.10
N GLU A 334 -9.94 -5.65 -23.79
CA GLU A 334 -11.34 -5.40 -23.45
C GLU A 334 -11.78 -6.03 -22.13
N ASP A 335 -11.04 -7.02 -21.63
CA ASP A 335 -11.28 -7.63 -20.32
C ASP A 335 -10.78 -6.75 -19.16
N VAL A 336 -9.93 -5.76 -19.44
CA VAL A 336 -9.35 -4.87 -18.42
C VAL A 336 -10.40 -3.86 -17.95
N LYS A 337 -10.82 -4.01 -16.71
CA LYS A 337 -11.78 -3.11 -16.05
C LYS A 337 -11.12 -1.89 -15.43
N TYR A 338 -9.92 -2.09 -14.86
CA TYR A 338 -9.14 -1.02 -14.25
C TYR A 338 -7.66 -1.39 -14.24
N THR A 339 -6.82 -0.38 -14.10
CA THR A 339 -5.38 -0.54 -13.97
C THR A 339 -4.81 0.49 -13.00
N TYR A 340 -3.77 0.09 -12.30
CA TYR A 340 -2.97 1.00 -11.50
C TYR A 340 -1.50 0.58 -11.54
N GLY A 341 -0.63 1.53 -11.30
CA GLY A 341 0.80 1.31 -11.27
C GLY A 341 1.51 2.25 -10.33
N GLY A 342 2.78 1.95 -10.09
CA GLY A 342 3.62 2.78 -9.24
C GLY A 342 5.10 2.51 -9.46
N LEU A 343 5.91 3.43 -8.98
CA LEU A 343 7.36 3.36 -9.05
C LEU A 343 7.90 2.77 -7.74
N ARG A 344 8.80 1.78 -7.86
CA ARG A 344 9.56 1.22 -6.75
C ARG A 344 10.90 1.94 -6.69
N PRO A 345 11.27 2.55 -5.57
CA PRO A 345 12.63 3.02 -5.36
C PRO A 345 13.55 1.80 -5.17
N LEU A 346 14.62 1.74 -5.93
CA LEU A 346 15.63 0.69 -5.84
C LEU A 346 16.90 1.29 -5.28
N VAL A 347 17.43 0.66 -4.23
CA VAL A 347 18.77 0.95 -3.78
C VAL A 347 19.75 0.42 -4.81
N GLU A 348 20.77 1.20 -5.14
CA GLU A 348 21.69 0.90 -6.23
C GLU A 348 22.52 -0.34 -5.92
N GLU A 349 22.20 -1.46 -6.59
CA GLU A 349 23.11 -2.57 -6.79
C GLU A 349 23.39 -2.63 -8.29
N GLN A 350 24.66 -2.86 -8.68
CA GLN A 350 25.05 -3.08 -10.09
C GLN A 350 24.47 -4.42 -10.58
N THR A 351 23.17 -4.45 -10.85
CA THR A 351 22.47 -5.59 -11.45
C THR A 351 22.11 -5.26 -12.90
N GLU A 352 22.16 -6.26 -13.80
CA GLU A 352 21.81 -6.09 -15.22
C GLU A 352 20.32 -5.71 -15.44
N GLY A 353 19.44 -5.94 -14.42
CA GLY A 353 18.01 -5.63 -14.52
C GLY A 353 17.38 -5.27 -13.18
N THR A 354 16.26 -4.54 -13.23
CA THR A 354 15.49 -4.11 -12.04
C THR A 354 14.85 -5.28 -11.31
N TYR A 355 14.54 -6.37 -12.02
CA TYR A 355 13.90 -7.55 -11.43
C TYR A 355 14.82 -8.29 -10.45
N GLU A 356 16.12 -8.32 -10.71
CA GLU A 356 17.13 -9.00 -9.89
C GLU A 356 17.60 -8.14 -8.71
N SER A 357 17.33 -6.82 -8.75
CA SER A 357 17.71 -5.91 -7.68
C SER A 357 17.12 -6.33 -6.35
N SER A 358 17.94 -6.25 -5.30
CA SER A 358 17.50 -6.50 -3.92
C SER A 358 16.39 -5.54 -3.51
N ARG A 359 15.49 -6.01 -2.66
CA ARG A 359 14.47 -5.18 -2.01
C ARG A 359 14.87 -4.83 -0.59
N LYS A 360 16.16 -4.74 -0.33
CA LYS A 360 16.72 -4.18 0.89
C LYS A 360 16.35 -2.70 0.99
N TYR A 361 16.47 -2.17 2.16
CA TYR A 361 16.39 -0.73 2.40
C TYR A 361 17.75 -0.21 2.83
N GLU A 362 17.95 1.06 2.65
CA GLU A 362 19.08 1.78 3.19
C GLU A 362 18.61 2.97 4.02
N ILE A 363 19.35 3.25 5.07
CA ILE A 363 19.15 4.38 5.98
C ILE A 363 20.43 5.18 5.95
N TYR A 364 20.38 6.32 5.26
CA TYR A 364 21.52 7.20 5.10
C TYR A 364 21.50 8.29 6.17
N ASP A 365 22.57 8.40 6.94
CA ASP A 365 22.86 9.59 7.73
C ASP A 365 23.55 10.62 6.82
N ASN A 366 22.79 11.61 6.35
CA ASN A 366 23.31 12.60 5.42
C ASN A 366 24.34 13.57 6.06
N ALA A 367 24.66 13.40 7.34
CA ALA A 367 25.79 14.11 7.98
C ALA A 367 27.12 13.80 7.28
N VAL A 368 27.29 12.59 6.72
CA VAL A 368 28.49 12.23 5.94
C VAL A 368 28.63 13.05 4.66
N ASP A 369 27.53 13.61 4.18
CA ASP A 369 27.45 14.48 3.01
C ASP A 369 27.38 15.97 3.38
N GLY A 370 27.62 16.33 4.65
CA GLY A 370 27.53 17.69 5.16
C GLY A 370 26.10 18.20 5.35
N LEU A 371 25.14 17.31 5.63
CA LEU A 371 23.75 17.65 5.93
C LEU A 371 23.33 17.07 7.29
N GLU A 372 23.98 17.55 8.36
CA GLU A 372 23.65 17.15 9.72
C GLU A 372 22.16 17.43 10.01
N GLY A 373 21.50 16.51 10.72
CA GLY A 373 20.07 16.62 11.02
C GLY A 373 19.14 16.05 9.94
N LEU A 374 19.68 15.60 8.78
CA LEU A 374 18.90 14.92 7.74
C LEU A 374 19.23 13.43 7.70
N ILE A 375 18.18 12.59 7.69
CA ILE A 375 18.25 11.15 7.44
C ILE A 375 17.41 10.84 6.20
N THR A 376 17.94 10.04 5.26
CA THR A 376 17.21 9.58 4.08
C THR A 376 16.98 8.08 4.16
N VAL A 377 15.74 7.66 3.89
CA VAL A 377 15.32 6.25 3.90
C VAL A 377 14.91 5.84 2.50
N GLU A 378 15.62 4.89 1.92
CA GLU A 378 15.42 4.43 0.54
C GLU A 378 15.11 2.94 0.47
N GLY A 379 14.36 2.53 -0.56
CA GLY A 379 14.03 1.14 -0.82
C GLY A 379 13.03 0.56 0.18
N GLY A 380 13.19 -0.75 0.46
CA GLY A 380 12.34 -1.49 1.38
C GLY A 380 11.08 -2.07 0.75
N LYS A 381 10.32 -2.77 1.58
CA LYS A 381 9.06 -3.42 1.22
C LYS A 381 7.93 -2.91 2.10
N TYR A 382 6.72 -2.96 1.56
CA TYR A 382 5.52 -2.68 2.36
C TYR A 382 5.47 -3.55 3.64
N THR A 383 5.75 -4.84 3.52
CA THR A 383 5.70 -5.79 4.64
C THR A 383 6.66 -5.45 5.78
N THR A 384 7.86 -4.93 5.49
CA THR A 384 8.92 -4.70 6.50
C THR A 384 9.01 -3.26 7.00
N SER A 385 8.07 -2.39 6.60
CA SER A 385 8.11 -0.95 6.93
C SER A 385 8.11 -0.66 8.43
N ARG A 386 7.41 -1.46 9.25
CA ARG A 386 7.40 -1.31 10.70
C ARG A 386 8.79 -1.57 11.31
N ASN A 387 9.45 -2.67 10.92
CA ASN A 387 10.81 -2.97 11.41
C ASN A 387 11.84 -1.98 10.89
N LEU A 388 11.66 -1.50 9.64
CA LEU A 388 12.48 -0.40 9.12
C LEU A 388 12.35 0.85 9.98
N ALA A 389 11.15 1.20 10.42
CA ALA A 389 10.92 2.34 11.32
C ALA A 389 11.70 2.20 12.64
N GLU A 390 11.73 1.02 13.26
CA GLU A 390 12.55 0.76 14.46
C GLU A 390 14.01 1.13 14.22
N LYS A 391 14.59 0.69 13.10
CA LYS A 391 16.00 0.94 12.76
C LYS A 391 16.29 2.41 12.45
N VAL A 392 15.33 3.11 11.84
CA VAL A 392 15.41 4.57 11.64
C VAL A 392 15.46 5.28 12.98
N LEU A 393 14.60 4.88 13.92
CA LEU A 393 14.56 5.48 15.26
C LEU A 393 15.80 5.14 16.11
N ASP A 394 16.43 3.97 15.89
CA ASP A 394 17.73 3.67 16.50
C ASP A 394 18.83 4.66 16.05
N LEU A 395 18.80 5.10 14.78
CA LEU A 395 19.70 6.14 14.28
C LEU A 395 19.34 7.51 14.85
N VAL A 396 18.05 7.87 14.92
CA VAL A 396 17.59 9.12 15.55
C VAL A 396 18.07 9.20 17.00
N TRP A 397 17.93 8.10 17.76
CA TRP A 397 18.42 8.04 19.14
C TRP A 397 19.93 8.29 19.24
N LYS A 398 20.74 7.65 18.39
CA LYS A 398 22.20 7.84 18.36
C LYS A 398 22.60 9.29 18.05
N LYS A 399 21.80 9.99 17.24
CA LYS A 399 22.08 11.39 16.87
C LYS A 399 21.64 12.40 17.93
N THR A 400 20.56 12.14 18.61
CA THR A 400 19.93 13.13 19.51
C THR A 400 20.16 12.83 20.99
N GLU A 401 20.46 11.57 21.33
CA GLU A 401 20.51 11.05 22.70
C GLU A 401 19.24 11.34 23.52
N LYS A 402 18.13 11.69 22.83
CA LYS A 402 16.85 11.96 23.49
C LYS A 402 16.29 10.68 24.09
N PRO A 403 15.79 10.73 25.34
CA PRO A 403 15.09 9.60 25.92
C PRO A 403 13.90 9.18 25.06
N MET A 404 13.82 7.90 24.70
CA MET A 404 12.70 7.31 23.98
C MET A 404 12.15 6.11 24.75
N GLY A 405 10.84 5.93 24.70
CA GLY A 405 10.18 4.74 25.24
C GLY A 405 10.57 3.45 24.50
N GLN A 406 10.19 2.33 25.07
CA GLN A 406 10.37 1.03 24.42
C GLN A 406 9.54 0.90 23.15
N VAL A 407 10.01 0.07 22.21
CA VAL A 407 9.22 -0.34 21.04
C VAL A 407 7.98 -1.08 21.49
N ILE A 408 6.81 -0.63 21.02
CA ILE A 408 5.52 -1.27 21.29
C ILE A 408 4.76 -1.60 19.99
N THR A 409 5.27 -1.17 18.86
CA THR A 409 4.60 -1.23 17.56
C THR A 409 4.45 -2.65 17.01
N ASP A 410 5.21 -3.62 17.53
CA ASP A 410 5.11 -5.04 17.20
C ASP A 410 4.11 -5.83 18.06
N ARG A 411 3.56 -5.22 19.11
CA ARG A 411 2.71 -5.88 20.13
C ARG A 411 1.50 -5.04 20.56
N ARG A 412 1.13 -4.04 19.77
CA ARG A 412 -0.05 -3.21 19.99
C ARG A 412 -0.86 -3.12 18.71
N TYR A 413 -2.15 -3.33 18.80
CA TYR A 413 -3.07 -3.12 17.68
C TYR A 413 -2.90 -1.72 17.09
N LEU A 414 -2.98 -1.62 15.77
CA LEU A 414 -3.15 -0.33 15.11
C LEU A 414 -4.52 0.25 15.48
N TYR A 415 -4.63 1.55 15.38
CA TYR A 415 -5.88 2.27 15.66
C TYR A 415 -7.03 1.74 14.82
N GLY A 416 -8.13 1.39 15.47
CA GLY A 416 -9.28 0.78 14.82
C GLY A 416 -9.15 -0.73 14.56
N CYS A 417 -8.04 -1.36 14.98
CA CYS A 417 -7.77 -2.78 14.75
C CYS A 417 -7.83 -3.63 16.02
N GLU A 418 -8.38 -3.15 17.12
CA GLU A 418 -8.46 -3.83 18.42
C GLU A 418 -9.47 -4.99 18.36
N ILE A 419 -9.11 -6.03 17.59
CA ILE A 419 -9.97 -7.19 17.30
C ILE A 419 -9.17 -8.47 17.56
N ARG A 420 -9.60 -9.28 18.52
CA ARG A 420 -8.93 -10.51 18.88
C ARG A 420 -9.33 -11.70 18.01
N ASP A 421 -10.59 -11.77 17.62
CA ASP A 421 -11.17 -12.80 16.75
C ASP A 421 -12.03 -12.08 15.70
N ILE A 422 -11.58 -12.11 14.45
CA ILE A 422 -12.24 -11.37 13.37
C ILE A 422 -13.62 -11.94 13.03
N HIS A 423 -13.81 -13.26 13.13
CA HIS A 423 -15.09 -13.89 12.83
C HIS A 423 -16.12 -13.57 13.89
N ALA A 424 -15.78 -13.76 15.19
CA ALA A 424 -16.63 -13.39 16.29
C ALA A 424 -16.98 -11.89 16.30
N PHE A 425 -16.02 -11.04 15.90
CA PHE A 425 -16.25 -9.61 15.77
C PHE A 425 -17.28 -9.29 14.68
N ILE A 426 -17.15 -9.86 13.48
CA ILE A 426 -18.09 -9.66 12.37
C ILE A 426 -19.48 -10.19 12.75
N ASP A 427 -19.58 -11.37 13.37
CA ASP A 427 -20.86 -11.93 13.82
C ASP A 427 -21.54 -11.03 14.84
N SER A 428 -20.76 -10.47 15.80
CA SER A 428 -21.27 -9.50 16.78
C SER A 428 -21.79 -8.22 16.12
N ILE A 429 -21.12 -7.71 15.07
CA ILE A 429 -21.58 -6.54 14.31
C ILE A 429 -22.94 -6.85 13.65
N LYS A 430 -23.04 -7.99 12.98
CA LYS A 430 -24.27 -8.42 12.28
C LYS A 430 -25.45 -8.57 13.25
N GLN A 431 -25.21 -9.14 14.42
CA GLN A 431 -26.25 -9.28 15.46
C GLN A 431 -26.72 -7.95 16.06
N LYS A 432 -25.79 -7.00 16.26
CA LYS A 432 -26.09 -5.71 16.89
C LYS A 432 -26.75 -4.70 15.95
N ASN A 433 -26.68 -4.89 14.64
CA ASN A 433 -27.14 -3.93 13.65
C ASN A 433 -28.02 -4.58 12.58
N PRO A 434 -29.18 -5.19 12.96
CA PRO A 434 -30.07 -5.89 12.04
C PRO A 434 -30.77 -4.95 11.02
N ASP A 435 -30.63 -3.66 11.19
CA ASP A 435 -31.12 -2.60 10.30
C ASP A 435 -30.27 -2.42 9.03
N PHE A 436 -29.09 -3.08 8.94
CA PHE A 436 -28.23 -3.07 7.77
C PHE A 436 -28.04 -4.47 7.17
N GLY A 437 -27.77 -4.52 5.88
CA GLY A 437 -27.48 -5.78 5.18
C GLY A 437 -26.20 -6.48 5.70
N PRO A 438 -26.16 -7.82 5.74
CA PRO A 438 -25.03 -8.57 6.30
C PRO A 438 -23.70 -8.31 5.53
N ASP A 439 -23.77 -8.09 4.22
CA ASP A 439 -22.58 -7.80 3.40
C ASP A 439 -22.01 -6.42 3.73
N THR A 440 -22.87 -5.41 3.89
CA THR A 440 -22.45 -4.08 4.33
C THR A 440 -21.79 -4.13 5.70
N LEU A 441 -22.35 -4.88 6.65
CA LEU A 441 -21.80 -4.99 8.00
C LEU A 441 -20.46 -5.73 8.01
N GLU A 442 -20.31 -6.77 7.19
CA GLU A 442 -19.03 -7.46 7.03
C GLU A 442 -17.98 -6.55 6.39
N TYR A 443 -18.35 -5.86 5.31
CA TYR A 443 -17.47 -4.89 4.66
C TYR A 443 -17.02 -3.81 5.63
N LEU A 444 -17.96 -3.14 6.32
CA LEU A 444 -17.61 -2.09 7.28
C LEU A 444 -16.75 -2.60 8.44
N GLY A 445 -17.04 -3.79 8.96
CA GLY A 445 -16.22 -4.41 10.00
C GLY A 445 -14.79 -4.69 9.56
N ARG A 446 -14.60 -5.16 8.33
CA ARG A 446 -13.28 -5.40 7.76
C ARG A 446 -12.55 -4.10 7.39
N HIS A 447 -13.27 -3.12 6.87
CA HIS A 447 -12.71 -1.89 6.33
C HIS A 447 -12.39 -0.85 7.42
N TYR A 448 -13.24 -0.74 8.44
CA TYR A 448 -13.14 0.24 9.52
C TYR A 448 -12.79 -0.36 10.89
N GLY A 449 -12.82 -1.69 11.02
CA GLY A 449 -12.56 -2.36 12.28
C GLY A 449 -13.49 -1.83 13.39
N THR A 450 -12.94 -1.46 14.55
CA THR A 450 -13.73 -0.98 15.69
C THR A 450 -14.39 0.39 15.47
N GLU A 451 -14.01 1.12 14.40
CA GLU A 451 -14.64 2.39 14.04
C GLU A 451 -15.94 2.25 13.21
N TYR A 452 -16.31 1.03 12.80
CA TYR A 452 -17.54 0.79 12.00
C TYR A 452 -18.79 1.46 12.56
N GLY A 453 -18.90 1.53 13.88
CA GLY A 453 -20.03 2.16 14.57
C GLY A 453 -20.21 3.63 14.24
N LYS A 454 -19.10 4.39 14.08
CA LYS A 454 -19.14 5.80 13.68
C LYS A 454 -19.67 5.96 12.24
N VAL A 455 -19.36 5.03 11.35
CA VAL A 455 -19.89 5.04 9.97
C VAL A 455 -21.40 4.74 10.00
N LEU A 456 -21.84 3.77 10.81
CA LEU A 456 -23.26 3.44 10.98
C LEU A 456 -24.06 4.60 11.62
N GLU A 457 -23.47 5.35 12.55
CA GLU A 457 -24.10 6.56 13.12
C GLU A 457 -24.37 7.61 12.03
N ILE A 458 -23.42 7.83 11.14
CA ILE A 458 -23.60 8.71 9.97
C ILE A 458 -24.69 8.14 9.05
N ALA A 459 -24.66 6.84 8.76
CA ALA A 459 -25.67 6.20 7.92
C ALA A 459 -27.08 6.34 8.47
N ARG A 460 -27.25 6.23 9.79
CA ARG A 460 -28.56 6.42 10.48
C ARG A 460 -29.04 7.87 10.48
N SER A 461 -28.14 8.85 10.28
CA SER A 461 -28.51 10.26 10.28
C SER A 461 -29.28 10.71 9.03
N SER A 462 -29.16 9.96 7.91
CA SER A 462 -29.87 10.23 6.65
C SER A 462 -30.07 8.96 5.85
N ARG A 463 -31.26 8.80 5.26
CA ARG A 463 -31.55 7.70 4.33
C ARG A 463 -30.59 7.69 3.13
N GLU A 464 -30.17 8.87 2.65
CA GLU A 464 -29.19 9.03 1.58
C GLU A 464 -27.87 8.33 1.96
N TYR A 465 -27.37 8.55 3.17
CA TYR A 465 -26.08 8.02 3.61
C TYR A 465 -26.08 6.50 3.82
N ALA A 466 -27.24 5.89 4.03
CA ALA A 466 -27.40 4.44 4.15
C ALA A 466 -27.50 3.74 2.78
N GLU A 467 -27.51 4.48 1.65
CA GLU A 467 -27.59 3.89 0.31
C GLU A 467 -26.33 3.05 0.03
N VAL A 468 -26.55 1.78 -0.36
CA VAL A 468 -25.51 0.85 -0.77
C VAL A 468 -25.14 1.14 -2.24
N VAL A 469 -23.84 1.34 -2.50
CA VAL A 469 -23.34 1.79 -3.81
C VAL A 469 -22.51 0.75 -4.56
N SER A 470 -22.28 -0.41 -3.96
CA SER A 470 -21.54 -1.50 -4.60
C SER A 470 -22.03 -2.89 -4.21
N GLY A 471 -21.59 -3.89 -4.96
CA GLY A 471 -21.88 -5.31 -4.66
C GLY A 471 -21.18 -5.85 -3.41
N ASP A 472 -20.14 -5.18 -2.90
CA ASP A 472 -19.42 -5.57 -1.68
C ASP A 472 -20.03 -4.96 -0.41
N GLY A 473 -20.97 -4.02 -0.56
CA GLY A 473 -21.71 -3.43 0.57
C GLY A 473 -21.25 -2.04 0.99
N GLU A 474 -20.44 -1.33 0.20
CA GLU A 474 -20.07 0.07 0.44
C GLU A 474 -21.29 0.96 0.50
N ILE A 475 -21.31 1.92 1.44
CA ILE A 475 -22.40 2.88 1.64
C ILE A 475 -21.92 4.33 1.56
N LEU A 476 -22.82 5.24 1.20
CA LEU A 476 -22.49 6.66 1.04
C LEU A 476 -22.02 7.36 2.33
N ALA A 477 -22.37 6.84 3.50
CA ALA A 477 -21.86 7.34 4.79
C ALA A 477 -20.34 7.34 4.89
N GLU A 478 -19.67 6.43 4.16
CA GLU A 478 -18.22 6.34 4.12
C GLU A 478 -17.58 7.61 3.52
N ALA A 479 -18.23 8.23 2.53
CA ALA A 479 -17.75 9.48 1.95
C ALA A 479 -17.75 10.63 2.99
N VAL A 480 -18.80 10.71 3.81
CA VAL A 480 -18.89 11.68 4.92
C VAL A 480 -17.82 11.40 5.96
N PHE A 481 -17.65 10.12 6.35
CA PHE A 481 -16.64 9.69 7.32
C PHE A 481 -15.21 10.02 6.83
N ALA A 482 -14.94 9.78 5.55
CA ALA A 482 -13.64 10.06 4.92
C ALA A 482 -13.24 11.54 5.06
N VAL A 483 -14.19 12.46 4.86
CA VAL A 483 -13.94 13.90 4.99
C VAL A 483 -13.79 14.31 6.46
N ARG A 484 -14.76 13.95 7.30
CA ARG A 484 -14.81 14.41 8.69
C ARG A 484 -13.74 13.78 9.58
N ASN A 485 -13.40 12.50 9.36
CA ASN A 485 -12.57 11.72 10.28
C ASN A 485 -11.20 11.37 9.72
N GLU A 486 -11.02 11.36 8.38
CA GLU A 486 -9.84 10.79 7.73
C GLU A 486 -9.13 11.74 6.76
N MET A 487 -9.41 13.05 6.87
CA MET A 487 -8.68 14.11 6.16
C MET A 487 -8.74 14.00 4.61
N ALA A 488 -9.78 13.38 4.04
CA ALA A 488 -9.97 13.42 2.58
C ALA A 488 -10.25 14.85 2.12
N ARG A 489 -9.62 15.28 1.02
CA ARG A 489 -9.70 16.65 0.49
C ARG A 489 -10.01 16.70 -1.01
N SER A 490 -10.09 15.54 -1.68
CA SER A 490 -10.49 15.39 -3.07
C SER A 490 -11.45 14.23 -3.25
N LEU A 491 -12.18 14.19 -4.37
CA LEU A 491 -13.04 13.07 -4.69
C LEU A 491 -12.25 11.76 -4.83
N SER A 492 -11.06 11.83 -5.44
CA SER A 492 -10.18 10.67 -5.60
C SER A 492 -9.66 10.13 -4.26
N ASP A 493 -9.45 10.98 -3.23
CA ASP A 493 -9.09 10.51 -1.89
C ASP A 493 -10.18 9.60 -1.32
N ILE A 494 -11.45 10.04 -1.47
CA ILE A 494 -12.60 9.32 -0.95
C ILE A 494 -12.74 7.98 -1.65
N VAL A 495 -12.83 7.98 -2.98
CA VAL A 495 -13.25 6.77 -3.73
C VAL A 495 -12.14 5.75 -3.92
N LEU A 496 -10.84 6.13 -3.82
CA LEU A 496 -9.70 5.24 -4.06
C LEU A 496 -8.91 4.86 -2.80
N ARG A 497 -8.90 5.73 -1.76
CA ARG A 497 -8.01 5.54 -0.61
C ARG A 497 -8.72 5.49 0.74
N ARG A 498 -9.94 6.02 0.83
CA ARG A 498 -10.74 5.95 2.07
C ARG A 498 -11.84 4.91 2.01
N THR A 499 -12.35 4.62 0.80
CA THR A 499 -13.42 3.65 0.56
C THR A 499 -13.00 2.63 -0.49
N GLY A 500 -13.81 1.59 -0.71
CA GLY A 500 -13.63 0.64 -1.79
C GLY A 500 -14.31 1.04 -3.11
N ILE A 501 -15.07 2.14 -3.12
CA ILE A 501 -16.06 2.49 -4.17
C ILE A 501 -15.48 2.45 -5.59
N ALA A 502 -14.28 3.01 -5.81
CA ALA A 502 -13.66 3.04 -7.15
C ALA A 502 -12.38 2.19 -7.26
N THR A 503 -12.05 1.38 -6.27
CA THR A 503 -10.81 0.58 -6.32
C THR A 503 -10.87 -0.56 -7.36
N LEU A 504 -12.06 -0.91 -7.85
CA LEU A 504 -12.29 -1.84 -8.96
C LEU A 504 -12.43 -1.14 -10.33
N GLY A 505 -12.24 0.18 -10.38
CA GLY A 505 -12.45 1.03 -11.54
C GLY A 505 -13.66 1.95 -11.41
N ASN A 506 -14.09 2.54 -12.50
CA ASN A 506 -15.21 3.49 -12.52
C ASN A 506 -16.52 2.84 -12.05
N PRO A 507 -17.11 3.28 -10.92
CA PRO A 507 -18.36 2.71 -10.41
C PRO A 507 -19.61 3.20 -11.16
N GLY A 508 -19.43 4.09 -12.13
CA GLY A 508 -20.50 4.71 -12.92
C GLY A 508 -20.79 6.16 -12.51
N GLU A 509 -21.33 6.89 -13.49
CA GLU A 509 -21.58 8.34 -13.36
C GLU A 509 -22.47 8.70 -12.17
N LYS A 510 -23.56 7.96 -11.97
CA LYS A 510 -24.51 8.21 -10.88
C LYS A 510 -23.83 8.17 -9.51
N ILE A 511 -23.01 7.14 -9.26
CA ILE A 511 -22.33 6.95 -7.96
C ILE A 511 -21.27 8.03 -7.76
N LEU A 512 -20.44 8.29 -8.77
CA LEU A 512 -19.39 9.32 -8.67
C LEU A 512 -19.96 10.72 -8.44
N LYS A 513 -21.03 11.10 -9.16
CA LYS A 513 -21.71 12.38 -8.95
C LYS A 513 -22.33 12.47 -7.55
N HIS A 514 -22.89 11.38 -7.05
CA HIS A 514 -23.46 11.35 -5.71
C HIS A 514 -22.39 11.54 -4.63
N VAL A 515 -21.27 10.82 -4.73
CA VAL A 515 -20.14 10.99 -3.81
C VAL A 515 -19.54 12.40 -3.93
N ALA A 516 -19.43 12.97 -5.15
CA ALA A 516 -18.95 14.32 -5.37
C ALA A 516 -19.86 15.37 -4.71
N ALA A 517 -21.18 15.21 -4.81
CA ALA A 517 -22.16 16.09 -4.14
C ALA A 517 -22.04 16.02 -2.60
N ILE A 518 -21.81 14.83 -2.03
CA ILE A 518 -21.55 14.68 -0.60
C ILE A 518 -20.24 15.39 -0.23
N ALA A 519 -19.17 15.17 -0.98
CA ALA A 519 -17.88 15.82 -0.74
C ALA A 519 -17.99 17.36 -0.82
N ALA A 520 -18.76 17.88 -1.79
CA ALA A 520 -19.01 19.31 -1.95
C ALA A 520 -19.69 19.91 -0.71
N ARG A 521 -20.73 19.24 -0.18
CA ARG A 521 -21.39 19.68 1.04
C ARG A 521 -20.46 19.68 2.26
N GLU A 522 -19.63 18.66 2.39
CA GLU A 522 -18.72 18.49 3.53
C GLU A 522 -17.50 19.39 3.48
N LEU A 523 -17.01 19.73 2.28
CA LEU A 523 -15.78 20.53 2.06
C LEU A 523 -16.06 21.97 1.61
N GLY A 524 -17.35 22.32 1.40
CA GLY A 524 -17.73 23.66 0.95
C GLY A 524 -17.31 23.97 -0.48
N TRP A 525 -17.33 22.99 -1.37
CA TRP A 525 -17.01 23.22 -2.78
C TRP A 525 -18.17 23.91 -3.51
N ASP A 526 -17.82 24.81 -4.41
CA ASP A 526 -18.76 25.35 -5.39
C ASP A 526 -18.98 24.35 -6.56
N ASP A 527 -19.93 24.67 -7.43
CA ASP A 527 -20.26 23.81 -8.58
C ASP A 527 -19.05 23.59 -9.49
N LYS A 528 -18.27 24.66 -9.75
CA LYS A 528 -17.07 24.60 -10.59
C LYS A 528 -16.03 23.64 -10.02
N ARG A 529 -15.78 23.70 -8.72
CA ARG A 529 -14.86 22.78 -8.04
C ARG A 529 -15.40 21.36 -8.08
N THR A 530 -16.68 21.17 -7.85
CA THR A 530 -17.35 19.85 -7.85
C THR A 530 -17.21 19.18 -9.22
N ASP A 531 -17.49 19.91 -10.31
CA ASP A 531 -17.34 19.42 -11.68
C ASP A 531 -15.88 19.07 -11.99
N MET A 532 -14.94 19.92 -11.61
CA MET A 532 -13.52 19.67 -11.81
C MET A 532 -13.04 18.39 -11.08
N GLU A 533 -13.46 18.18 -9.84
CA GLU A 533 -13.12 16.97 -9.07
C GLU A 533 -13.72 15.70 -9.70
N TYR A 534 -14.97 15.81 -10.18
CA TYR A 534 -15.61 14.73 -10.90
C TYR A 534 -14.85 14.36 -12.18
N GLU A 535 -14.57 15.34 -13.04
CA GLU A 535 -13.85 15.12 -14.29
C GLU A 535 -12.44 14.58 -14.08
N ASN A 536 -11.71 15.11 -13.09
CA ASN A 536 -10.37 14.64 -12.71
C ASN A 536 -10.42 13.17 -12.27
N THR A 537 -11.42 12.82 -11.48
CA THR A 537 -11.60 11.45 -10.99
C THR A 537 -11.97 10.49 -12.13
N VAL A 538 -12.87 10.90 -13.02
CA VAL A 538 -13.22 10.09 -14.21
C VAL A 538 -12.00 9.83 -15.09
N ARG A 539 -11.15 10.85 -15.31
CA ARG A 539 -9.89 10.69 -16.06
C ARG A 539 -8.92 9.74 -15.36
N LEU A 540 -8.81 9.82 -14.04
CA LEU A 540 -7.94 8.94 -13.24
C LEU A 540 -8.40 7.47 -13.28
N LEU A 541 -9.71 7.24 -13.39
CA LEU A 541 -10.31 5.91 -13.41
C LEU A 541 -10.38 5.29 -14.81
N ALA A 542 -10.10 6.05 -15.85
CA ALA A 542 -10.13 5.56 -17.23
C ALA A 542 -8.98 4.57 -17.49
N VAL A 543 -9.27 3.49 -18.21
CA VAL A 543 -8.23 2.58 -18.69
C VAL A 543 -7.51 3.25 -19.88
N PRO A 544 -6.18 3.46 -19.81
CA PRO A 544 -5.46 4.12 -20.90
C PRO A 544 -5.62 3.41 -22.24
N GLY A 545 -6.04 4.14 -23.25
CA GLY A 545 -6.27 3.62 -24.62
C GLY A 545 -7.60 2.91 -24.86
N SER A 546 -8.54 2.97 -23.91
CA SER A 546 -9.94 2.62 -24.18
C SER A 546 -10.62 3.71 -25.03
N GLU A 547 -11.68 3.35 -25.79
CA GLU A 547 -12.39 4.31 -26.67
C GLU A 547 -12.97 5.50 -25.92
N ASP A 548 -13.35 5.33 -24.64
CA ASP A 548 -13.82 6.41 -23.77
C ASP A 548 -12.75 7.50 -23.50
N THR A 549 -11.48 7.18 -23.68
CA THR A 549 -10.37 8.15 -23.54
C THR A 549 -10.06 8.91 -24.82
N ALA A 550 -10.41 8.36 -25.98
CA ALA A 550 -10.14 8.97 -27.29
C ALA A 550 -11.09 10.15 -27.59
N SER A 551 -12.36 10.06 -27.17
CA SER A 551 -13.39 11.08 -27.44
C SER A 551 -13.32 12.35 -26.57
N ARG A 552 -12.39 12.41 -25.60
CA ARG A 552 -12.25 13.52 -24.63
C ARG A 552 -10.92 14.27 -24.71
N ARG A 553 -10.11 14.02 -25.78
CA ARG A 553 -8.85 14.74 -26.05
C ARG A 553 -8.96 15.79 -27.15
N GLU A 554 -10.14 15.99 -27.71
CA GLU A 554 -10.51 17.12 -28.58
C GLU A 554 -11.33 18.13 -27.74
#